data_106e606ef5cf2c9d35e15acbedfb30be
#
_entry.id   106e606ef5cf2c9d35e15acbedfb30be
#
_cell.length_a   1.000
_cell.length_b   1.000
_cell.length_c   1.000
_cell.angle_alpha   90.00
_cell.angle_beta   90.00
_cell.angle_gamma   90.00
#
_symmetry.space_group_name_H-M   'P 1'
#
loop_
_entity.id
_entity.type
_entity.pdbx_description
1 polymer ?
#
loop_
_entity_poly.entity_id
_entity_poly.type
_entity_poly.pdbx_seq_one_letter_code
_entity_poly.pdbx_strand_id
1 'polypeptide(L)'
;MSDQSGAGKITLPCVKTLSQAAKLSIKVSKPICFYFYIDSCKGAAQIVSHEGEKIVYKNNEEHTSPIKNTYKVENEYLVVTENTIYVLSANTRVAK
;
A
#
# COMPACT_ATOMS: atom_id res chain seq x y z
N MET A 1 -3.09 -19.65 13.42
CA MET A 1 -3.30 -19.27 13.28
C MET A 1 -4.22 -18.89 13.08
N SER A 2 -4.73 -18.55 12.94
CA SER A 2 -5.40 -18.22 12.72
C SER A 2 -6.13 -17.61 12.62
N ASP A 3 -6.74 -17.24 12.36
CA ASP A 3 -7.39 -16.77 12.23
C ASP A 3 -8.12 -16.11 12.17
N GLN A 4 -8.63 -15.70 11.95
CA GLN A 4 -9.31 -15.11 11.95
C GLN A 4 -10.19 -14.77 11.59
N SER A 5 -10.40 -14.51 11.30
CA SER A 5 -11.50 -14.36 11.02
C SER A 5 -12.26 -13.24 11.14
N GLY A 6 -12.95 -12.89 10.94
CA GLY A 6 -13.72 -11.79 11.07
C GLY A 6 -13.86 -11.06 9.82
N ALA A 7 -14.70 -10.09 9.79
CA ALA A 7 -14.87 -9.22 8.67
C ALA A 7 -13.54 -8.54 8.39
N GLY A 8 -13.25 -8.31 7.13
CA GLY A 8 -11.99 -7.69 6.81
C GLY A 8 -10.81 -8.60 7.10
N LYS A 9 -10.91 -9.79 6.61
CA LYS A 9 -9.86 -10.77 6.81
C LYS A 9 -8.52 -10.15 6.41
N ILE A 10 -7.55 -10.22 7.29
CA ILE A 10 -6.24 -9.66 7.07
C ILE A 10 -5.27 -10.79 6.80
N THR A 11 -4.60 -10.73 5.67
CA THR A 11 -3.57 -11.70 5.33
C THR A 11 -2.24 -10.97 5.23
N LEU A 12 -1.17 -11.69 5.52
CA LEU A 12 0.16 -11.13 5.36
C LEU A 12 0.46 -10.98 3.88
N PRO A 13 1.30 -10.00 3.52
CA PRO A 13 1.71 -9.86 2.12
C PRO A 13 2.43 -11.13 1.67
N CYS A 14 2.32 -11.42 0.37
CA CYS A 14 2.98 -12.57 -0.20
C CYS A 14 4.49 -12.45 -0.11
N VAL A 15 5.16 -13.58 0.01
CA VAL A 15 6.62 -13.60 0.07
C VAL A 15 7.20 -12.94 -1.18
N LYS A 16 6.59 -13.19 -2.33
CA LYS A 16 7.07 -12.58 -3.57
C LYS A 16 6.98 -11.06 -3.52
N THR A 17 5.91 -10.54 -2.97
CA THR A 17 5.74 -9.10 -2.81
C THR A 17 6.82 -8.53 -1.91
N LEU A 18 7.07 -9.20 -0.78
CA LEU A 18 8.08 -8.73 0.16
C LEU A 18 9.47 -8.74 -0.47
N SER A 19 9.75 -9.77 -1.27
CA SER A 19 11.03 -9.86 -1.97
C SER A 19 11.18 -8.73 -2.99
N GLN A 20 10.13 -8.46 -3.75
CA GLN A 20 10.17 -7.38 -4.73
C GLN A 20 10.27 -6.02 -4.06
N ALA A 21 9.58 -5.86 -2.93
CA ALA A 21 9.66 -4.60 -2.17
C ALA A 21 11.09 -4.38 -1.69
N ALA A 22 11.74 -5.42 -1.20
CA ALA A 22 13.11 -5.32 -0.71
C ALA A 22 14.06 -4.91 -1.85
N LYS A 23 13.89 -5.53 -3.01
CA LYS A 23 14.73 -5.20 -4.17
C LYS A 23 14.52 -3.74 -4.58
N LEU A 24 13.26 -3.32 -4.62
CA LEU A 24 12.95 -1.96 -5.00
C LEU A 24 13.50 -0.97 -3.99
N SER A 25 13.37 -1.30 -2.70
CA SER A 25 13.86 -0.45 -1.62
C SER A 25 15.36 -0.19 -1.76
N ILE A 26 16.11 -1.24 -2.08
CA ILE A 26 17.55 -1.10 -2.27
C ILE A 26 17.85 -0.26 -3.51
N LYS A 27 17.09 -0.51 -4.58
CA LYS A 27 17.33 0.17 -5.85
C LYS A 27 17.08 1.66 -5.76
N VAL A 28 16.00 2.07 -5.10
CA VAL A 28 15.63 3.49 -5.05
C VAL A 28 16.00 4.16 -3.73
N SER A 29 16.59 3.41 -2.80
CA SER A 29 17.04 3.92 -1.51
C SER A 29 15.89 4.53 -0.72
N LYS A 30 14.77 3.83 -0.67
CA LYS A 30 13.61 4.27 0.09
C LYS A 30 13.15 3.16 1.03
N PRO A 31 12.71 3.50 2.24
CA PRO A 31 12.24 2.48 3.18
C PRO A 31 10.91 1.90 2.76
N ILE A 32 10.62 0.70 3.25
CA ILE A 32 9.35 0.03 3.07
C ILE A 32 8.49 0.33 4.29
N CYS A 33 7.23 0.69 4.07
CA CYS A 33 6.34 1.03 5.15
C CYS A 33 5.03 0.25 5.01
N PHE A 34 4.60 -0.36 6.10
CA PHE A 34 3.34 -1.13 6.13
C PHE A 34 2.23 -0.38 6.86
N TYR A 35 2.44 0.89 7.12
CA TYR A 35 1.52 1.66 7.95
C TYR A 35 0.07 1.59 7.47
N PHE A 36 -0.13 1.62 6.16
CA PHE A 36 -1.48 1.59 5.59
C PHE A 36 -1.92 0.20 5.16
N TYR A 37 -1.11 -0.82 5.41
CA TYR A 37 -1.42 -2.14 4.85
C TYR A 37 -2.72 -2.72 5.41
N ILE A 38 -2.86 -2.71 6.73
CA ILE A 38 -4.07 -3.26 7.37
C ILE A 38 -5.28 -2.45 6.96
N ASP A 39 -5.16 -1.13 6.93
CA ASP A 39 -6.25 -0.27 6.51
C ASP A 39 -6.66 -0.56 5.08
N SER A 40 -5.68 -0.86 4.22
CA SER A 40 -5.99 -1.18 2.82
C SER A 40 -6.75 -2.50 2.71
N CYS A 41 -6.44 -3.46 3.58
CA CYS A 41 -7.16 -4.73 3.59
C CYS A 41 -8.61 -4.54 4.01
N LYS A 42 -8.86 -3.58 4.89
CA LYS A 42 -10.19 -3.33 5.44
C LYS A 42 -11.00 -2.33 4.63
N GLY A 43 -10.40 -1.75 3.61
CA GLY A 43 -11.08 -0.71 2.84
C GLY A 43 -11.05 0.65 3.50
N ALA A 44 -10.26 0.82 4.57
CA ALA A 44 -10.18 2.08 5.27
C ALA A 44 -9.16 3.03 4.63
N ALA A 45 -8.23 2.50 3.85
CA ALA A 45 -7.31 3.32 3.09
C ALA A 45 -7.59 3.12 1.62
N GLN A 46 -7.52 4.19 0.86
CA GLN A 46 -7.83 4.18 -0.57
C GLN A 46 -6.80 5.00 -1.32
N ILE A 47 -6.71 4.78 -2.61
CA ILE A 47 -5.93 5.64 -3.48
C ILE A 47 -6.90 6.61 -4.10
N VAL A 48 -6.69 7.90 -3.85
CA VAL A 48 -7.60 8.93 -4.33
C VAL A 48 -6.82 9.98 -5.11
N SER A 49 -7.56 10.73 -5.92
CA SER A 49 -6.99 11.84 -6.66
C SER A 49 -7.09 13.10 -5.82
N HIS A 50 -5.99 13.82 -5.73
CA HIS A 50 -5.91 15.05 -4.94
C HIS A 50 -5.08 16.06 -5.71
N GLU A 51 -5.69 17.15 -6.12
CA GLU A 51 -5.01 18.23 -6.84
C GLU A 51 -4.25 17.70 -8.07
N GLY A 52 -4.88 16.80 -8.79
CA GLY A 52 -4.30 16.27 -10.02
C GLY A 52 -3.31 15.14 -9.82
N GLU A 53 -3.06 14.74 -8.58
CA GLU A 53 -2.14 13.67 -8.28
C GLU A 53 -2.83 12.63 -7.42
N LYS A 54 -2.27 11.43 -7.36
CA LYS A 54 -2.85 10.38 -6.54
C LYS A 54 -2.08 10.24 -5.24
N ILE A 55 -2.82 9.96 -4.18
CA ILE A 55 -2.23 9.73 -2.86
C ILE A 55 -2.92 8.53 -2.23
N VAL A 56 -2.27 7.93 -1.23
CA VAL A 56 -2.94 6.96 -0.38
C VAL A 56 -3.58 7.76 0.74
N TYR A 57 -4.88 7.58 0.92
CA TYR A 57 -5.67 8.43 1.81
C TYR A 57 -6.49 7.60 2.77
N LYS A 58 -6.40 7.90 4.04
CA LYS A 58 -7.23 7.31 5.07
C LYS A 58 -8.14 8.38 5.66
N ASN A 59 -7.56 9.51 6.06
CA ASN A 59 -8.32 10.67 6.53
C ASN A 59 -7.43 11.90 6.35
N ASN A 60 -7.94 13.05 6.73
CA ASN A 60 -7.24 14.32 6.48
C ASN A 60 -5.88 14.42 7.15
N GLU A 61 -5.66 13.63 8.17
CA GLU A 61 -4.38 13.67 8.89
C GLU A 61 -3.48 12.50 8.55
N GLU A 62 -4.02 11.49 7.86
CA GLU A 62 -3.26 10.28 7.57
C GLU A 62 -3.34 9.98 6.09
N HIS A 63 -2.41 10.51 5.36
CA HIS A 63 -2.31 10.28 3.93
C HIS A 63 -0.85 10.45 3.51
N THR A 64 -0.55 10.04 2.30
CA THR A 64 0.81 10.09 1.80
C THR A 64 1.03 11.33 0.95
N SER A 65 2.31 11.56 0.63
CA SER A 65 2.66 12.48 -0.45
C SER A 65 2.21 11.85 -1.78
N PRO A 66 2.30 12.62 -2.86
CA PRO A 66 1.88 12.10 -4.17
C PRO A 66 2.60 10.83 -4.56
N ILE A 67 1.83 9.94 -5.17
CA ILE A 67 2.35 8.66 -5.64
C ILE A 67 3.11 8.89 -6.94
N LYS A 68 4.31 8.35 -7.00
CA LYS A 68 5.15 8.43 -8.19
C LYS A 68 5.01 7.21 -9.08
N ASN A 69 4.91 6.04 -8.47
CA ASN A 69 4.79 4.79 -9.20
C ASN A 69 3.97 3.80 -8.42
N THR A 70 3.28 2.93 -9.12
CA THR A 70 2.52 1.85 -8.50
C THR A 70 2.82 0.56 -9.26
N TYR A 71 3.20 -0.47 -8.54
CA TYR A 71 3.47 -1.78 -9.12
C TYR A 71 2.57 -2.80 -8.47
N LYS A 72 1.98 -3.65 -9.28
CA LYS A 72 1.17 -4.75 -8.73
C LYS A 72 2.02 -6.01 -8.70
N VAL A 73 2.11 -6.64 -7.54
CA VAL A 73 2.84 -7.89 -7.35
C VAL A 73 1.92 -8.85 -6.62
N GLU A 74 1.55 -9.94 -7.24
CA GLU A 74 0.66 -10.94 -6.65
C GLU A 74 -0.62 -10.27 -6.16
N ASN A 75 -0.88 -10.32 -4.86
CA ASN A 75 -2.10 -9.78 -4.28
C ASN A 75 -1.88 -8.44 -3.59
N GLU A 76 -0.81 -7.76 -3.90
CA GLU A 76 -0.50 -6.47 -3.28
C GLU A 76 -0.03 -5.46 -4.31
N TYR A 77 -0.07 -4.19 -3.89
CA TYR A 77 0.53 -3.09 -4.62
C TYR A 77 1.75 -2.58 -3.88
N LEU A 78 2.79 -2.21 -4.63
CA LEU A 78 3.91 -1.46 -4.09
C LEU A 78 3.74 -0.03 -4.60
N VAL A 79 3.49 0.88 -3.68
CA VAL A 79 3.20 2.26 -4.01
C VAL A 79 4.38 3.13 -3.59
N VAL A 80 5.01 3.75 -4.56
CA VAL A 80 6.23 4.54 -4.33
C VAL A 80 5.87 6.02 -4.31
N THR A 81 6.19 6.67 -3.20
CA THR A 81 6.04 8.12 -3.08
C THR A 81 7.43 8.74 -3.08
N GLU A 82 7.49 10.02 -2.75
CA GLU A 82 8.76 10.74 -2.71
C GLU A 82 9.78 10.06 -1.82
N ASN A 83 9.36 9.59 -0.65
CA ASN A 83 10.29 9.13 0.37
C ASN A 83 10.11 7.69 0.80
N THR A 84 9.08 7.00 0.35
CA THR A 84 8.70 5.75 0.98
C THR A 84 8.05 4.82 -0.04
N ILE A 85 8.19 3.52 0.20
CA ILE A 85 7.47 2.49 -0.55
C ILE A 85 6.42 1.92 0.40
N TYR A 86 5.14 2.06 0.05
CA TYR A 86 4.04 1.51 0.85
C TYR A 86 3.56 0.22 0.25
N VAL A 87 3.32 -0.78 1.10
CA VAL A 87 2.75 -2.05 0.67
C VAL A 87 1.26 -2.00 0.98
N LEU A 88 0.43 -2.18 -0.02
CA LEU A 88 -1.02 -2.16 0.12
C LEU A 88 -1.62 -3.44 -0.47
N SER A 89 -2.79 -3.81 0.04
CA SER A 89 -3.55 -4.91 -0.53
C SER A 89 -4.01 -4.56 -1.94
N ALA A 90 -4.06 -5.55 -2.82
CA ALA A 90 -4.59 -5.32 -4.17
C ALA A 90 -6.09 -5.02 -4.15
N ASN A 91 -6.75 -5.25 -2.99
CA ASN A 91 -8.16 -4.89 -2.84
C ASN A 91 -8.34 -3.41 -2.52
N THR A 92 -7.26 -2.67 -2.40
CA THR A 92 -7.34 -1.23 -2.16
C THR A 92 -8.15 -0.57 -3.26
N ARG A 93 -9.14 0.23 -2.87
CA ARG A 93 -9.97 0.93 -3.83
C ARG A 93 -9.18 2.07 -4.45
N VAL A 94 -9.30 2.21 -5.75
CA VAL A 94 -8.66 3.30 -6.47
C VAL A 94 -9.75 4.20 -7.01
N ALA A 95 -9.86 5.39 -6.44
CA ALA A 95 -10.85 6.37 -6.88
C ALA A 95 -10.35 7.08 -8.13
N LYS A 96 -11.26 7.36 -9.03
CA LYS A 96 -10.91 8.02 -10.28
C LYS A 96 -11.10 9.50 -10.25
#